data_4ea8e15fd1ba1458b2a9af429e3db82e
#
_entry.id   4ea8e15fd1ba1458b2a9af429e3db82e
#
_cell.length_a   1.000
_cell.length_b   1.000
_cell.length_c   1.000
_cell.angle_alpha   90.00
_cell.angle_beta   90.00
_cell.angle_gamma   90.00
#
_symmetry.space_group_name_H-M   'P 1'
#
loop_
_entity.id
_entity.type
_entity.pdbx_description
1 polymer ?
#
loop_
_entity_poly.entity_id
_entity_poly.type
_entity_poly.pdbx_seq_one_letter_code
_entity_poly.pdbx_strand_id
1 'polypeptide(L)'
;MIARTSAFYLLIFIAVLIALDAGAYVFMLREYVSLLQPALGTPEGAAALASAMRRVLVTIVVLDVPLILVVGVASYALARATLSPIFAARERERIFSGDVAHELRSPLAAIAGIAQAARTDASPESRSAFDTIAANALDTSVIITDLLTLARDPGRGALHCEPVDLAAIVARCAREAAPGASARGIRIESSPVSAIVDGDERRLRELTRNLLENAVRHARADVRVASLRHGRTCEIVVEDDGEGIPPEDRERVFERFYRRSDDGAGTGLGLAIVRWIADAHAGSVTVAQAGAGGARFVASLPAHAGG
;
A
#
# COMPACT_ATOMS: atom_id res chain seq x y z
N MET A 1 -0.50 -2.33 16.10
CA MET A 1 0.18 -1.02 15.97
C MET A 1 0.16 -0.25 17.28
N ILE A 2 -1.00 0.05 17.88
CA ILE A 2 -1.15 0.78 19.16
C ILE A 2 -0.24 0.21 20.25
N ALA A 3 -0.27 -1.11 20.48
CA ALA A 3 0.56 -1.77 21.51
C ALA A 3 2.08 -1.61 21.26
N ARG A 4 2.52 -1.63 19.99
CA ARG A 4 3.95 -1.46 19.65
C ARG A 4 4.42 -0.03 19.88
N THR A 5 3.60 0.97 19.56
CA THR A 5 3.91 2.38 19.79
C THR A 5 3.94 2.71 21.28
N SER A 6 2.94 2.24 22.03
CA SER A 6 2.90 2.39 23.51
C SER A 6 4.09 1.68 24.16
N ALA A 7 4.45 0.46 23.74
CA ALA A 7 5.62 -0.25 24.25
C ALA A 7 6.94 0.49 23.98
N PHE A 8 7.08 1.13 22.83
CA PHE A 8 8.28 1.91 22.49
C PHE A 8 8.46 3.11 23.42
N TYR A 9 7.41 3.89 23.66
CA TYR A 9 7.47 5.03 24.62
C TYR A 9 7.71 4.58 26.04
N LEU A 10 7.10 3.47 26.47
CA LEU A 10 7.32 2.88 27.78
C LEU A 10 8.78 2.43 27.96
N LEU A 11 9.39 1.84 26.93
CA LEU A 11 10.78 1.42 26.93
C LEU A 11 11.75 2.61 27.07
N ILE A 12 11.51 3.71 26.35
CA ILE A 12 12.27 4.95 26.48
C ILE A 12 12.16 5.50 27.92
N PHE A 13 10.94 5.55 28.44
CA PHE A 13 10.70 6.02 29.80
C PHE A 13 11.45 5.20 30.84
N ILE A 14 11.39 3.87 30.76
CA ILE A 14 12.11 2.95 31.65
C ILE A 14 13.63 3.18 31.53
N ALA A 15 14.18 3.34 30.33
CA ALA A 15 15.60 3.57 30.13
C ALA A 15 16.06 4.89 30.77
N VAL A 16 15.27 5.96 30.66
CA VAL A 16 15.55 7.25 31.30
C VAL A 16 15.46 7.15 32.81
N LEU A 17 14.45 6.44 33.34
CA LEU A 17 14.28 6.21 34.78
C LEU A 17 15.45 5.47 35.35
N ILE A 18 15.87 4.36 34.75
CA ILE A 18 17.07 3.59 35.17
C ILE A 18 18.33 4.47 35.18
N ALA A 19 18.51 5.34 34.19
CA ALA A 19 19.69 6.22 34.15
C ALA A 19 19.66 7.26 35.27
N LEU A 20 18.51 7.82 35.60
CA LEU A 20 18.33 8.75 36.71
C LEU A 20 18.56 8.07 38.05
N ASP A 21 18.03 6.87 38.25
CA ASP A 21 18.20 6.10 39.50
C ASP A 21 19.64 5.66 39.72
N ALA A 22 20.31 5.23 38.66
CA ALA A 22 21.74 4.89 38.72
C ALA A 22 22.55 6.14 39.12
N GLY A 23 22.24 7.31 38.54
CA GLY A 23 22.88 8.58 38.93
C GLY A 23 22.61 8.95 40.36
N ALA A 24 21.37 8.87 40.84
CA ALA A 24 20.99 9.13 42.22
C ALA A 24 21.65 8.15 43.19
N TYR A 25 21.69 6.87 42.86
CA TYR A 25 22.37 5.84 43.66
C TYR A 25 23.87 6.12 43.81
N VAL A 26 24.55 6.41 42.72
CA VAL A 26 26.00 6.75 42.75
C VAL A 26 26.24 8.04 43.52
N PHE A 27 25.42 9.05 43.38
CA PHE A 27 25.52 10.29 44.16
C PHE A 27 25.34 10.04 45.66
N MET A 28 24.28 9.34 46.06
CA MET A 28 24.03 8.96 47.45
C MET A 28 25.16 8.10 48.04
N LEU A 29 25.67 7.14 47.27
CA LEU A 29 26.79 6.32 47.68
C LEU A 29 28.03 7.17 48.01
N ARG A 30 28.37 8.15 47.17
CA ARG A 30 29.48 9.07 47.39
C ARG A 30 29.30 9.87 48.70
N GLU A 31 28.10 10.44 48.89
CA GLU A 31 27.79 11.20 50.10
C GLU A 31 27.84 10.36 51.35
N TYR A 32 27.24 9.17 51.36
CA TYR A 32 27.30 8.25 52.51
C TYR A 32 28.72 7.76 52.81
N VAL A 33 29.54 7.45 51.80
CA VAL A 33 30.92 7.07 51.96
C VAL A 33 31.74 8.22 52.57
N SER A 34 31.54 9.48 52.12
CA SER A 34 32.24 10.63 52.66
C SER A 34 31.88 10.90 54.11
N LEU A 35 30.61 10.75 54.49
CA LEU A 35 30.14 10.96 55.87
C LEU A 35 30.59 9.87 56.84
N LEU A 36 30.68 8.62 56.37
CA LEU A 36 31.07 7.45 57.20
C LEU A 36 32.57 7.14 57.14
N GLN A 37 33.37 7.88 56.39
CA GLN A 37 34.77 7.63 56.16
C GLN A 37 35.58 7.33 57.45
N PRO A 38 35.36 8.01 58.59
CA PRO A 38 36.04 7.73 59.86
C PRO A 38 35.65 6.36 60.47
N ALA A 39 34.46 5.86 60.15
CA ALA A 39 33.90 4.61 60.73
C ALA A 39 33.98 3.41 59.77
N LEU A 40 34.33 3.59 58.49
CA LEU A 40 34.32 2.52 57.46
C LEU A 40 35.32 1.36 57.78
N GLY A 41 36.33 1.59 58.63
CA GLY A 41 37.25 0.57 59.09
C GLY A 41 36.70 -0.33 60.21
N THR A 42 35.47 -0.08 60.68
CA THR A 42 34.79 -0.86 61.70
C THR A 42 33.69 -1.73 61.15
N PRO A 43 33.39 -2.90 61.70
CA PRO A 43 32.26 -3.75 61.28
C PRO A 43 30.90 -2.99 61.36
N GLU A 44 30.76 -2.12 62.35
CA GLU A 44 29.52 -1.30 62.54
C GLU A 44 29.32 -0.25 61.44
N GLY A 45 30.40 0.41 60.99
CA GLY A 45 30.36 1.37 59.91
C GLY A 45 30.02 0.73 58.57
N ALA A 46 30.56 -0.44 58.28
CA ALA A 46 30.25 -1.22 57.10
C ALA A 46 28.78 -1.68 57.10
N ALA A 47 28.25 -2.12 58.23
CA ALA A 47 26.86 -2.52 58.38
C ALA A 47 25.89 -1.33 58.24
N ALA A 48 26.26 -0.15 58.76
CA ALA A 48 25.49 1.08 58.61
C ALA A 48 25.39 1.51 57.14
N LEU A 49 26.49 1.48 56.40
CA LEU A 49 26.50 1.80 54.97
C LEU A 49 25.61 0.81 54.19
N ALA A 50 25.76 -0.51 54.41
CA ALA A 50 24.96 -1.53 53.74
C ALA A 50 23.45 -1.36 54.01
N SER A 51 23.07 -1.01 55.26
CA SER A 51 21.68 -0.77 55.64
C SER A 51 21.11 0.50 54.99
N ALA A 52 21.90 1.57 54.85
CA ALA A 52 21.53 2.78 54.17
C ALA A 52 21.32 2.53 52.67
N MET A 53 22.25 1.85 52.01
CA MET A 53 22.13 1.51 50.60
C MET A 53 20.93 0.60 50.30
N ARG A 54 20.65 -0.37 51.18
CA ARG A 54 19.44 -1.19 51.06
C ARG A 54 18.16 -0.36 51.16
N ARG A 55 18.09 0.63 52.07
CA ARG A 55 16.94 1.52 52.18
C ARG A 55 16.76 2.34 50.92
N VAL A 56 17.82 2.92 50.34
CA VAL A 56 17.78 3.65 49.10
C VAL A 56 17.21 2.79 47.96
N LEU A 57 17.77 1.56 47.80
CA LEU A 57 17.32 0.63 46.78
C LEU A 57 15.84 0.25 46.93
N VAL A 58 15.41 -0.04 48.16
CA VAL A 58 13.98 -0.36 48.42
C VAL A 58 13.10 0.83 48.12
N THR A 59 13.53 2.05 48.47
CA THR A 59 12.78 3.28 48.17
C THR A 59 12.62 3.49 46.67
N ILE A 60 13.70 3.31 45.87
CA ILE A 60 13.67 3.39 44.41
C ILE A 60 12.64 2.38 43.88
N VAL A 61 12.73 1.11 44.23
CA VAL A 61 11.81 0.08 43.74
C VAL A 61 10.38 0.35 44.14
N VAL A 62 10.11 0.80 45.35
CA VAL A 62 8.75 1.11 45.84
C VAL A 62 8.13 2.29 45.13
N LEU A 63 8.92 3.26 44.70
CA LEU A 63 8.41 4.43 43.94
C LEU A 63 8.31 4.14 42.46
N ASP A 64 9.25 3.43 41.86
CA ASP A 64 9.33 3.23 40.42
C ASP A 64 8.30 2.22 39.89
N VAL A 65 8.05 1.14 40.64
CA VAL A 65 7.10 0.12 40.18
C VAL A 65 5.69 0.73 39.95
N PRO A 66 5.10 1.47 40.89
CA PRO A 66 3.83 2.16 40.65
C PRO A 66 3.92 3.21 39.55
N LEU A 67 5.02 3.96 39.47
CA LEU A 67 5.22 4.99 38.44
C LEU A 67 5.24 4.40 37.04
N ILE A 68 5.99 3.31 36.83
CA ILE A 68 6.04 2.58 35.56
C ILE A 68 4.64 2.06 35.18
N LEU A 69 3.88 1.53 36.15
CA LEU A 69 2.53 1.07 35.92
C LEU A 69 1.60 2.21 35.47
N VAL A 70 1.63 3.34 36.17
CA VAL A 70 0.81 4.51 35.85
C VAL A 70 1.16 5.07 34.48
N VAL A 71 2.45 5.23 34.18
CA VAL A 71 2.92 5.72 32.86
C VAL A 71 2.56 4.73 31.76
N GLY A 72 2.66 3.42 32.01
CA GLY A 72 2.27 2.39 31.07
C GLY A 72 0.76 2.45 30.72
N VAL A 73 -0.09 2.55 31.74
CA VAL A 73 -1.54 2.66 31.56
C VAL A 73 -1.90 3.99 30.86
N ALA A 74 -1.30 5.11 31.28
CA ALA A 74 -1.54 6.42 30.68
C ALA A 74 -1.10 6.45 29.22
N SER A 75 0.08 5.92 28.90
CA SER A 75 0.60 5.81 27.53
C SER A 75 -0.31 4.96 26.64
N TYR A 76 -0.78 3.81 27.14
CA TYR A 76 -1.72 2.96 26.44
C TYR A 76 -3.08 3.65 26.20
N ALA A 77 -3.61 4.30 27.22
CA ALA A 77 -4.88 5.04 27.13
C ALA A 77 -4.79 6.19 26.13
N LEU A 78 -3.69 6.96 26.16
CA LEU A 78 -3.44 8.06 25.24
C LEU A 78 -3.29 7.54 23.80
N ALA A 79 -2.48 6.50 23.59
CA ALA A 79 -2.31 5.89 22.27
C ALA A 79 -3.63 5.36 21.71
N ARG A 80 -4.46 4.76 22.56
CA ARG A 80 -5.80 4.28 22.17
C ARG A 80 -6.74 5.47 21.86
N ALA A 81 -6.75 6.51 22.67
CA ALA A 81 -7.61 7.67 22.47
C ALA A 81 -7.28 8.44 21.19
N THR A 82 -5.99 8.55 20.83
CA THR A 82 -5.53 9.28 19.64
C THR A 82 -5.63 8.46 18.36
N LEU A 83 -5.32 7.17 18.40
CA LEU A 83 -5.28 6.33 17.21
C LEU A 83 -6.62 5.67 16.86
N SER A 84 -7.45 5.35 17.87
CA SER A 84 -8.75 4.71 17.66
C SER A 84 -9.71 5.52 16.76
N PRO A 85 -9.89 6.84 16.93
CA PRO A 85 -10.77 7.61 16.06
C PRO A 85 -10.26 7.69 14.63
N ILE A 86 -8.94 7.68 14.41
CA ILE A 86 -8.35 7.69 13.08
C ILE A 86 -8.65 6.37 12.34
N PHE A 87 -8.50 5.24 13.03
CA PHE A 87 -8.85 3.93 12.45
C PHE A 87 -10.36 3.81 12.22
N ALA A 88 -11.18 4.29 13.15
CA ALA A 88 -12.63 4.29 12.99
C ALA A 88 -13.10 5.21 11.84
N ALA A 89 -12.46 6.36 11.64
CA ALA A 89 -12.76 7.25 10.51
C ALA A 89 -12.40 6.59 9.18
N ARG A 90 -11.21 5.98 9.07
CA ARG A 90 -10.79 5.24 7.87
C ARG A 90 -11.69 4.05 7.57
N GLU A 91 -12.11 3.30 8.58
CA GLU A 91 -13.03 2.16 8.36
C GLU A 91 -14.41 2.61 7.91
N ARG A 92 -14.95 3.72 8.46
CA ARG A 92 -16.21 4.32 7.97
C ARG A 92 -16.09 4.79 6.53
N GLU A 93 -15.00 5.46 6.18
CA GLU A 93 -14.71 5.89 4.80
C GLU A 93 -14.64 4.69 3.85
N ARG A 94 -14.04 3.59 4.28
CA ARG A 94 -13.94 2.34 3.52
C ARG A 94 -15.30 1.69 3.28
N ILE A 95 -16.15 1.58 4.32
CA ILE A 95 -17.49 1.00 4.22
C ILE A 95 -18.36 1.90 3.34
N PHE A 96 -18.38 3.21 3.60
CA PHE A 96 -19.10 4.20 2.81
C PHE A 96 -18.72 4.13 1.32
N SER A 97 -17.44 4.05 1.02
CA SER A 97 -16.96 3.90 -0.36
C SER A 97 -17.50 2.62 -1.03
N GLY A 98 -17.53 1.49 -0.31
CA GLY A 98 -18.06 0.23 -0.84
C GLY A 98 -19.55 0.28 -1.19
N ASP A 99 -20.35 0.83 -0.29
CA ASP A 99 -21.80 0.93 -0.45
C ASP A 99 -22.18 1.91 -1.57
N VAL A 100 -21.52 3.08 -1.63
CA VAL A 100 -21.69 4.07 -2.70
C VAL A 100 -21.37 3.49 -4.08
N ALA A 101 -20.35 2.61 -4.20
CA ALA A 101 -20.06 1.94 -5.47
C ALA A 101 -21.20 1.09 -5.97
N HIS A 102 -21.77 0.29 -5.07
CA HIS A 102 -22.89 -0.58 -5.43
C HIS A 102 -24.14 0.22 -5.78
N GLU A 103 -24.43 1.28 -5.03
CA GLU A 103 -25.59 2.13 -5.26
C GLU A 103 -25.46 2.98 -6.52
N LEU A 104 -24.25 3.40 -6.93
CA LEU A 104 -24.03 4.15 -8.16
C LEU A 104 -23.97 3.26 -9.42
N ARG A 105 -23.48 2.02 -9.30
CA ARG A 105 -23.41 1.08 -10.43
C ARG A 105 -24.80 0.72 -10.96
N SER A 106 -25.77 0.54 -10.08
CA SER A 106 -27.13 0.16 -10.43
C SER A 106 -27.84 1.20 -11.34
N PRO A 107 -27.91 2.50 -10.98
CA PRO A 107 -28.54 3.51 -11.86
C PRO A 107 -27.77 3.71 -13.16
N LEU A 108 -26.44 3.63 -13.17
CA LEU A 108 -25.67 3.73 -14.39
C LEU A 108 -25.91 2.56 -15.35
N ALA A 109 -26.00 1.33 -14.82
CA ALA A 109 -26.39 0.16 -15.61
C ALA A 109 -27.82 0.30 -16.17
N ALA A 110 -28.75 0.87 -15.39
CA ALA A 110 -30.11 1.16 -15.85
C ALA A 110 -30.11 2.22 -16.98
N ILE A 111 -29.35 3.30 -16.86
CA ILE A 111 -29.20 4.33 -17.90
C ILE A 111 -28.63 3.70 -19.19
N ALA A 112 -27.58 2.90 -19.08
CA ALA A 112 -27.00 2.20 -20.23
C ALA A 112 -28.02 1.25 -20.89
N GLY A 113 -28.76 0.48 -20.08
CA GLY A 113 -29.78 -0.45 -20.56
C GLY A 113 -30.94 0.26 -21.27
N ILE A 114 -31.45 1.38 -20.70
CA ILE A 114 -32.51 2.20 -21.31
C ILE A 114 -32.03 2.79 -22.63
N ALA A 115 -30.81 3.33 -22.68
CA ALA A 115 -30.22 3.87 -23.90
C ALA A 115 -30.07 2.80 -24.98
N GLN A 116 -29.62 1.61 -24.62
CA GLN A 116 -29.50 0.46 -25.53
C GLN A 116 -30.87 -0.02 -26.04
N ALA A 117 -31.89 -0.06 -25.19
CA ALA A 117 -33.25 -0.43 -25.59
C ALA A 117 -33.85 0.61 -26.54
N ALA A 118 -33.74 1.91 -26.23
CA ALA A 118 -34.22 3.01 -27.06
C ALA A 118 -33.56 3.08 -28.44
N ARG A 119 -32.34 2.59 -28.57
CA ARG A 119 -31.59 2.51 -29.85
C ARG A 119 -32.28 1.65 -30.89
N THR A 120 -33.01 0.60 -30.47
CA THR A 120 -33.60 -0.40 -31.40
C THR A 120 -34.64 0.23 -32.35
N ASP A 121 -35.43 1.17 -31.84
CA ASP A 121 -36.51 1.82 -32.61
C ASP A 121 -36.18 3.27 -33.04
N ALA A 122 -34.95 3.72 -32.83
CA ALA A 122 -34.53 5.11 -33.05
C ALA A 122 -34.12 5.38 -34.50
N SER A 123 -34.25 6.64 -34.92
CA SER A 123 -33.66 7.13 -36.17
C SER A 123 -32.12 7.02 -36.16
N PRO A 124 -31.45 7.00 -37.32
CA PRO A 124 -29.98 6.92 -37.38
C PRO A 124 -29.26 7.99 -36.56
N GLU A 125 -29.76 9.20 -36.50
CA GLU A 125 -29.21 10.31 -35.72
C GLU A 125 -29.40 10.08 -34.21
N SER A 126 -30.60 9.63 -33.81
CA SER A 126 -30.89 9.30 -32.40
C SER A 126 -30.11 8.06 -31.90
N ARG A 127 -29.80 7.11 -32.78
CA ARG A 127 -28.96 5.93 -32.43
C ARG A 127 -27.60 6.35 -31.95
N SER A 128 -26.94 7.28 -32.65
CA SER A 128 -25.62 7.79 -32.23
C SER A 128 -25.66 8.45 -30.85
N ALA A 129 -26.74 9.19 -30.57
CA ALA A 129 -26.93 9.80 -29.25
C ALA A 129 -27.11 8.73 -28.14
N PHE A 130 -27.92 7.70 -28.40
CA PHE A 130 -28.11 6.61 -27.44
C PHE A 130 -26.84 5.76 -27.23
N ASP A 131 -26.06 5.51 -28.27
CA ASP A 131 -24.75 4.85 -28.16
C ASP A 131 -23.79 5.67 -27.28
N THR A 132 -23.79 7.00 -27.45
CA THR A 132 -22.98 7.91 -26.61
C THR A 132 -23.45 7.92 -25.17
N ILE A 133 -24.74 7.92 -24.88
CA ILE A 133 -25.29 7.87 -23.53
C ILE A 133 -24.91 6.56 -22.86
N ALA A 134 -25.06 5.42 -23.54
CA ALA A 134 -24.72 4.11 -23.03
C ALA A 134 -23.22 3.99 -22.73
N ALA A 135 -22.36 4.46 -23.63
CA ALA A 135 -20.92 4.49 -23.45
C ALA A 135 -20.52 5.34 -22.23
N ASN A 136 -21.04 6.57 -22.13
CA ASN A 136 -20.74 7.46 -21.00
C ASN A 136 -21.21 6.90 -19.65
N ALA A 137 -22.34 6.21 -19.59
CA ALA A 137 -22.83 5.59 -18.38
C ALA A 137 -21.91 4.42 -17.93
N LEU A 138 -21.44 3.61 -18.88
CA LEU A 138 -20.50 2.52 -18.61
C LEU A 138 -19.14 3.06 -18.18
N ASP A 139 -18.60 4.06 -18.86
CA ASP A 139 -17.33 4.71 -18.51
C ASP A 139 -17.38 5.32 -17.11
N THR A 140 -18.48 6.00 -16.77
CA THR A 140 -18.69 6.55 -15.43
C THR A 140 -18.74 5.45 -14.38
N SER A 141 -19.35 4.30 -14.66
CA SER A 141 -19.37 3.15 -13.76
C SER A 141 -17.96 2.59 -13.49
N VAL A 142 -17.11 2.55 -14.52
CA VAL A 142 -15.70 2.15 -14.39
C VAL A 142 -14.95 3.15 -13.51
N ILE A 143 -15.07 4.45 -13.78
CA ILE A 143 -14.42 5.52 -13.00
C ILE A 143 -14.78 5.43 -11.51
N ILE A 144 -16.06 5.24 -11.20
CA ILE A 144 -16.51 5.09 -9.82
C ILE A 144 -15.90 3.85 -9.17
N THR A 145 -15.87 2.72 -9.87
CA THR A 145 -15.27 1.48 -9.37
C THR A 145 -13.77 1.65 -9.10
N ASP A 146 -13.07 2.34 -9.97
CA ASP A 146 -11.65 2.64 -9.89
C ASP A 146 -11.33 3.56 -8.70
N LEU A 147 -12.11 4.65 -8.55
CA LEU A 147 -11.99 5.57 -7.41
C LEU A 147 -12.18 4.86 -6.07
N LEU A 148 -13.15 3.97 -6.00
CA LEU A 148 -13.45 3.21 -4.79
C LEU A 148 -12.42 2.13 -4.50
N THR A 149 -11.80 1.57 -5.54
CA THR A 149 -10.64 0.69 -5.39
C THR A 149 -9.47 1.47 -4.77
N LEU A 150 -9.20 2.67 -5.25
CA LEU A 150 -8.14 3.54 -4.74
C LEU A 150 -8.44 4.16 -3.36
N ALA A 151 -9.71 4.30 -2.97
CA ALA A 151 -10.10 4.77 -1.63
C ALA A 151 -9.92 3.68 -0.55
N ARG A 152 -9.79 2.41 -0.93
CA ARG A 152 -9.52 1.31 0.00
C ARG A 152 -8.06 1.34 0.42
N ASP A 153 -7.82 1.14 1.73
CA ASP A 153 -6.45 1.00 2.24
C ASP A 153 -5.79 -0.25 1.61
N PRO A 154 -4.58 -0.14 1.03
CA PRO A 154 -3.84 -1.28 0.47
C PRO A 154 -3.39 -2.33 1.50
N GLY A 155 -3.90 -2.27 2.73
CA GLY A 155 -3.60 -3.25 3.78
C GLY A 155 -3.93 -4.68 3.35
N ARG A 156 -3.00 -5.61 3.62
CA ARG A 156 -3.07 -7.05 3.25
C ARG A 156 -4.36 -7.79 3.66
N GLY A 157 -5.15 -7.25 4.57
CA GLY A 157 -6.37 -7.90 5.08
C GLY A 157 -7.56 -7.96 4.12
N ALA A 158 -7.46 -7.39 2.91
CA ALA A 158 -8.53 -7.40 1.90
C ALA A 158 -8.19 -8.23 0.65
N LEU A 159 -6.98 -8.81 0.57
CA LEU A 159 -6.56 -9.65 -0.56
C LEU A 159 -6.77 -11.13 -0.24
N HIS A 160 -7.29 -11.88 -1.20
CA HIS A 160 -7.30 -13.34 -1.18
C HIS A 160 -5.99 -13.85 -1.80
N CYS A 161 -4.92 -13.87 -0.98
CA CYS A 161 -3.60 -14.31 -1.44
C CYS A 161 -3.53 -15.83 -1.49
N GLU A 162 -3.19 -16.35 -2.68
CA GLU A 162 -2.87 -17.75 -2.95
C GLU A 162 -1.65 -17.81 -3.88
N PRO A 163 -0.97 -18.96 -4.02
CA PRO A 163 0.08 -19.10 -5.01
C PRO A 163 -0.47 -18.95 -6.43
N VAL A 164 -0.03 -17.89 -7.14
CA VAL A 164 -0.48 -17.54 -8.49
C VAL A 164 0.70 -17.49 -9.44
N ASP A 165 0.58 -18.15 -10.60
CA ASP A 165 1.58 -18.05 -11.68
C ASP A 165 1.29 -16.85 -12.57
N LEU A 166 2.18 -15.87 -12.55
CA LEU A 166 2.10 -14.65 -13.37
C LEU A 166 2.13 -14.99 -14.88
N ALA A 167 2.76 -16.12 -15.29
CA ALA A 167 2.76 -16.53 -16.69
C ALA A 167 1.35 -16.81 -17.21
N ALA A 168 0.51 -17.45 -16.41
CA ALA A 168 -0.88 -17.72 -16.76
C ALA A 168 -1.70 -16.43 -16.92
N ILE A 169 -1.49 -15.45 -16.00
CA ILE A 169 -2.13 -14.14 -16.04
C ILE A 169 -1.71 -13.36 -17.30
N VAL A 170 -0.40 -13.25 -17.55
CA VAL A 170 0.16 -12.54 -18.70
C VAL A 170 -0.37 -13.12 -20.01
N ALA A 171 -0.28 -14.46 -20.18
CA ALA A 171 -0.77 -15.13 -21.36
C ALA A 171 -2.28 -14.93 -21.59
N ARG A 172 -3.08 -14.92 -20.53
CA ARG A 172 -4.51 -14.69 -20.59
C ARG A 172 -4.83 -13.23 -20.98
N CYS A 173 -4.23 -12.26 -20.31
CA CYS A 173 -4.46 -10.85 -20.59
C CYS A 173 -4.02 -10.46 -22.00
N ALA A 174 -2.90 -11.01 -22.49
CA ALA A 174 -2.45 -10.79 -23.86
C ALA A 174 -3.46 -11.31 -24.90
N ARG A 175 -4.02 -12.51 -24.68
CA ARG A 175 -5.07 -13.06 -25.57
C ARG A 175 -6.36 -12.23 -25.54
N GLU A 176 -6.77 -11.75 -24.35
CA GLU A 176 -7.97 -10.93 -24.17
C GLU A 176 -7.80 -9.55 -24.85
N ALA A 177 -6.62 -8.95 -24.82
CA ALA A 177 -6.33 -7.65 -25.43
C ALA A 177 -6.08 -7.70 -26.95
N ALA A 178 -5.64 -8.84 -27.48
CA ALA A 178 -5.21 -8.98 -28.88
C ALA A 178 -6.25 -8.52 -29.93
N PRO A 179 -7.57 -8.85 -29.82
CA PRO A 179 -8.55 -8.40 -30.82
C PRO A 179 -8.67 -6.87 -30.87
N GLY A 180 -8.73 -6.22 -29.71
CA GLY A 180 -8.83 -4.76 -29.61
C GLY A 180 -7.56 -4.05 -30.10
N ALA A 181 -6.39 -4.60 -29.80
CA ALA A 181 -5.11 -4.10 -30.27
C ALA A 181 -5.00 -4.25 -31.82
N SER A 182 -5.36 -5.41 -32.36
CA SER A 182 -5.32 -5.68 -33.81
C SER A 182 -6.26 -4.75 -34.59
N ALA A 183 -7.44 -4.44 -34.06
CA ALA A 183 -8.36 -3.47 -34.66
C ALA A 183 -7.75 -2.05 -34.75
N ARG A 184 -6.73 -1.75 -33.96
CA ARG A 184 -5.96 -0.48 -33.97
C ARG A 184 -4.64 -0.59 -34.72
N GLY A 185 -4.35 -1.75 -35.33
CA GLY A 185 -3.09 -2.02 -36.01
C GLY A 185 -1.91 -2.31 -35.07
N ILE A 186 -2.18 -2.58 -33.79
CA ILE A 186 -1.14 -2.87 -32.79
C ILE A 186 -0.96 -4.39 -32.64
N ARG A 187 0.29 -4.84 -32.67
CA ARG A 187 0.67 -6.23 -32.42
C ARG A 187 1.08 -6.42 -30.97
N ILE A 188 0.56 -7.47 -30.32
CA ILE A 188 0.95 -7.85 -28.96
C ILE A 188 1.83 -9.11 -29.04
N GLU A 189 3.07 -9.02 -28.55
CA GLU A 189 3.97 -10.16 -28.35
C GLU A 189 3.97 -10.53 -26.85
N SER A 190 3.71 -11.81 -26.57
CA SER A 190 3.66 -12.33 -25.20
C SER A 190 4.76 -13.37 -24.96
N SER A 191 5.59 -13.15 -23.95
CA SER A 191 6.69 -14.03 -23.55
C SER A 191 6.56 -14.42 -22.07
N PRO A 192 5.55 -15.22 -21.70
CA PRO A 192 5.32 -15.60 -20.31
C PRO A 192 6.34 -16.62 -19.82
N VAL A 193 7.04 -16.30 -18.73
CA VAL A 193 7.90 -17.23 -17.98
C VAL A 193 7.24 -17.49 -16.63
N SER A 194 7.20 -18.75 -16.18
CA SER A 194 6.59 -19.12 -14.90
C SER A 194 7.25 -18.37 -13.74
N ALA A 195 6.43 -17.65 -12.98
CA ALA A 195 6.84 -16.81 -11.87
C ALA A 195 5.74 -16.81 -10.82
N ILE A 196 5.92 -17.60 -9.75
CA ILE A 196 4.89 -17.78 -8.72
C ILE A 196 5.02 -16.74 -7.63
N VAL A 197 3.91 -16.08 -7.31
CA VAL A 197 3.77 -15.08 -6.22
C VAL A 197 2.64 -15.46 -5.28
N ASP A 198 2.68 -15.00 -4.04
CA ASP A 198 1.52 -15.04 -3.14
C ASP A 198 0.66 -13.80 -3.42
N GLY A 199 -0.46 -13.98 -4.10
CA GLY A 199 -1.28 -12.84 -4.52
C GLY A 199 -2.73 -13.16 -4.83
N ASP A 200 -3.51 -12.10 -5.00
CA ASP A 200 -4.90 -12.16 -5.45
C ASP A 200 -4.94 -12.17 -6.98
N GLU A 201 -5.27 -13.32 -7.58
CA GLU A 201 -5.29 -13.52 -9.03
C GLU A 201 -6.12 -12.44 -9.74
N ARG A 202 -7.27 -12.09 -9.20
CA ARG A 202 -8.16 -11.10 -9.80
C ARG A 202 -7.51 -9.72 -9.85
N ARG A 203 -6.82 -9.32 -8.79
CA ARG A 203 -6.10 -8.03 -8.71
C ARG A 203 -4.87 -8.00 -9.59
N LEU A 204 -4.10 -9.08 -9.62
CA LEU A 204 -2.92 -9.19 -10.48
C LEU A 204 -3.32 -9.17 -11.96
N ARG A 205 -4.45 -9.79 -12.32
CA ARG A 205 -5.02 -9.69 -13.67
C ARG A 205 -5.48 -8.25 -13.99
N GLU A 206 -6.10 -7.55 -13.05
CA GLU A 206 -6.49 -6.14 -13.20
C GLU A 206 -5.27 -5.24 -13.43
N LEU A 207 -4.17 -5.44 -12.68
CA LEU A 207 -2.89 -4.76 -12.88
C LEU A 207 -2.36 -4.99 -14.30
N THR A 208 -2.28 -6.25 -14.72
CA THR A 208 -1.73 -6.62 -16.04
C THR A 208 -2.57 -6.02 -17.17
N ARG A 209 -3.91 -6.06 -17.04
CA ARG A 209 -4.83 -5.47 -18.00
C ARG A 209 -4.63 -3.96 -18.11
N ASN A 210 -4.56 -3.23 -16.99
CA ASN A 210 -4.35 -1.78 -17.00
C ASN A 210 -3.02 -1.39 -17.66
N LEU A 211 -1.94 -2.16 -17.42
CA LEU A 211 -0.67 -1.94 -18.10
C LEU A 211 -0.78 -2.18 -19.61
N LEU A 212 -1.44 -3.28 -20.03
CA LEU A 212 -1.64 -3.60 -21.45
C LEU A 212 -2.53 -2.57 -22.16
N GLU A 213 -3.64 -2.16 -21.54
CA GLU A 213 -4.52 -1.13 -22.09
C GLU A 213 -3.78 0.21 -22.27
N ASN A 214 -2.94 0.57 -21.31
CA ASN A 214 -2.09 1.74 -21.41
C ASN A 214 -1.10 1.60 -22.58
N ALA A 215 -0.38 0.49 -22.66
CA ALA A 215 0.59 0.24 -23.73
C ALA A 215 -0.08 0.26 -25.12
N VAL A 216 -1.21 -0.43 -25.30
CA VAL A 216 -1.98 -0.44 -26.57
C VAL A 216 -2.49 0.95 -26.96
N ARG A 217 -2.77 1.81 -25.96
CA ARG A 217 -3.21 3.20 -26.22
C ARG A 217 -2.10 4.05 -26.79
N HIS A 218 -0.88 3.88 -26.30
CA HIS A 218 0.27 4.74 -26.62
C HIS A 218 1.23 4.14 -27.64
N ALA A 219 1.15 2.84 -27.93
CA ALA A 219 1.96 2.17 -28.94
C ALA A 219 1.70 2.72 -30.35
N ARG A 220 2.72 2.65 -31.18
CA ARG A 220 2.66 2.91 -32.63
C ARG A 220 2.33 1.66 -33.43
N ALA A 221 2.97 0.54 -33.09
CA ALA A 221 2.82 -0.74 -33.78
C ALA A 221 2.96 -1.96 -32.86
N ASP A 222 3.83 -1.91 -31.87
CA ASP A 222 4.23 -3.10 -31.11
C ASP A 222 4.11 -2.91 -29.61
N VAL A 223 3.51 -3.89 -28.93
CA VAL A 223 3.46 -4.04 -27.46
C VAL A 223 4.05 -5.39 -27.11
N ARG A 224 4.97 -5.43 -26.14
CA ARG A 224 5.52 -6.65 -25.55
C ARG A 224 5.10 -6.80 -24.13
N VAL A 225 4.70 -8.03 -23.74
CA VAL A 225 4.37 -8.34 -22.36
C VAL A 225 5.06 -9.63 -21.95
N ALA A 226 5.67 -9.62 -20.77
CA ALA A 226 6.38 -10.77 -20.23
C ALA A 226 6.16 -10.91 -18.72
N SER A 227 6.28 -12.13 -18.21
CA SER A 227 6.55 -12.40 -16.81
C SER A 227 7.98 -12.94 -16.67
N LEU A 228 8.68 -12.52 -15.63
CA LEU A 228 10.07 -12.89 -15.38
C LEU A 228 10.23 -13.25 -13.90
N ARG A 229 11.24 -14.08 -13.60
CA ARG A 229 11.66 -14.35 -12.22
C ARG A 229 13.12 -13.99 -12.04
N HIS A 230 13.43 -13.15 -11.08
CA HIS A 230 14.77 -12.76 -10.68
C HIS A 230 15.00 -13.08 -9.20
N GLY A 231 15.45 -14.32 -8.91
CA GLY A 231 15.68 -14.79 -7.54
C GLY A 231 14.42 -14.73 -6.69
N ARG A 232 14.36 -13.76 -5.75
CA ARG A 232 13.23 -13.57 -4.83
C ARG A 232 12.17 -12.59 -5.34
N THR A 233 12.27 -12.13 -6.55
CA THR A 233 11.34 -11.17 -7.16
C THR A 233 10.77 -11.75 -8.45
N CYS A 234 9.47 -11.61 -8.63
CA CYS A 234 8.76 -11.91 -9.87
C CYS A 234 8.28 -10.60 -10.48
N GLU A 235 8.34 -10.48 -11.80
CA GLU A 235 8.04 -9.24 -12.52
C GLU A 235 7.01 -9.47 -13.62
N ILE A 236 6.12 -8.50 -13.79
CA ILE A 236 5.32 -8.31 -15.01
C ILE A 236 5.92 -7.11 -15.72
N VAL A 237 6.35 -7.31 -16.95
CA VAL A 237 6.95 -6.29 -17.80
C VAL A 237 6.04 -6.03 -18.98
N VAL A 238 5.71 -4.75 -19.23
CA VAL A 238 4.97 -4.32 -20.42
C VAL A 238 5.74 -3.20 -21.09
N GLU A 239 6.05 -3.38 -22.37
CA GLU A 239 6.77 -2.41 -23.18
C GLU A 239 5.93 -2.02 -24.39
N ASP A 240 5.96 -0.74 -24.76
CA ASP A 240 5.41 -0.20 -25.99
C ASP A 240 6.50 0.50 -26.81
N ASP A 241 6.21 0.73 -28.09
CA ASP A 241 7.05 1.48 -29.02
C ASP A 241 6.55 2.92 -29.26
N GLY A 242 5.82 3.48 -28.28
CA GLY A 242 5.23 4.82 -28.35
C GLY A 242 6.25 5.95 -28.19
N GLU A 243 5.79 7.07 -27.65
CA GLU A 243 6.65 8.25 -27.40
C GLU A 243 7.48 8.12 -26.12
N GLY A 244 7.12 7.18 -25.23
CA GLY A 244 7.74 7.04 -23.93
C GLY A 244 7.28 8.10 -22.93
N ILE A 245 7.90 8.08 -21.75
CA ILE A 245 7.57 8.97 -20.63
C ILE A 245 8.82 9.74 -20.22
N PRO A 246 8.79 11.09 -20.25
CA PRO A 246 9.88 11.93 -19.80
C PRO A 246 10.29 11.62 -18.35
N PRO A 247 11.56 11.76 -17.96
CA PRO A 247 12.03 11.44 -16.62
C PRO A 247 11.28 12.16 -15.51
N GLU A 248 10.89 13.42 -15.73
CA GLU A 248 10.14 14.27 -14.79
C GLU A 248 8.72 13.79 -14.53
N ASP A 249 8.13 13.03 -15.45
CA ASP A 249 6.76 12.53 -15.34
C ASP A 249 6.67 11.09 -14.81
N ARG A 250 7.80 10.37 -14.74
CA ARG A 250 7.81 8.92 -14.41
C ARG A 250 7.20 8.57 -13.05
N GLU A 251 7.36 9.42 -12.06
CA GLU A 251 6.70 9.23 -10.76
C GLU A 251 5.25 9.69 -10.81
N ARG A 252 4.97 10.77 -11.53
CA ARG A 252 3.67 11.42 -11.58
C ARG A 252 2.63 10.65 -12.36
N VAL A 253 3.03 9.84 -13.34
CA VAL A 253 2.08 9.02 -14.13
C VAL A 253 1.29 8.01 -13.28
N PHE A 254 1.74 7.71 -12.06
CA PHE A 254 1.04 6.87 -11.10
C PHE A 254 0.14 7.67 -10.14
N GLU A 255 0.11 9.00 -10.22
CA GLU A 255 -0.80 9.84 -9.45
C GLU A 255 -2.23 9.72 -10.02
N ARG A 256 -3.23 9.87 -9.14
CA ARG A 256 -4.64 9.85 -9.55
C ARG A 256 -4.95 11.02 -10.47
N PHE A 257 -5.68 10.76 -11.56
CA PHE A 257 -6.10 11.74 -12.57
C PHE A 257 -4.95 12.41 -13.31
N TYR A 258 -3.71 11.95 -13.14
CA TYR A 258 -2.60 12.48 -13.90
C TYR A 258 -2.74 12.10 -15.38
N ARG A 259 -2.61 13.09 -16.25
CA ARG A 259 -2.62 12.96 -17.72
C ARG A 259 -1.66 13.97 -18.31
N ARG A 260 -0.95 13.59 -19.34
CA ARG A 260 -0.23 14.56 -20.18
C ARG A 260 -1.25 15.30 -21.06
N SER A 261 -0.95 16.55 -21.40
CA SER A 261 -1.87 17.47 -22.09
C SER A 261 -2.41 16.92 -23.41
N ASP A 262 -1.69 16.00 -24.05
CA ASP A 262 -2.02 15.44 -25.37
C ASP A 262 -2.67 14.05 -25.31
N ASP A 263 -2.85 13.46 -24.11
CA ASP A 263 -3.48 12.15 -23.94
C ASP A 263 -5.01 12.25 -24.20
N GLY A 264 -5.47 11.78 -25.37
CA GLY A 264 -6.84 11.91 -25.83
C GLY A 264 -7.88 11.27 -24.90
N ALA A 265 -8.02 9.97 -24.82
CA ALA A 265 -9.03 9.27 -24.03
C ALA A 265 -8.42 8.54 -22.85
N GLY A 266 -8.99 8.68 -21.64
CA GLY A 266 -8.60 7.92 -20.47
C GLY A 266 -8.92 8.66 -19.17
N THR A 267 -9.14 7.92 -18.08
CA THR A 267 -9.56 8.46 -16.77
C THR A 267 -8.39 8.98 -15.92
N GLY A 268 -7.15 8.61 -16.26
CA GLY A 268 -5.98 8.87 -15.42
C GLY A 268 -5.94 8.04 -14.11
N LEU A 269 -6.74 6.97 -14.02
CA LEU A 269 -6.82 6.11 -12.83
C LEU A 269 -6.11 4.77 -13.00
N GLY A 270 -5.97 4.25 -14.23
CA GLY A 270 -5.44 2.91 -14.49
C GLY A 270 -4.04 2.68 -13.91
N LEU A 271 -3.09 3.60 -14.10
CA LEU A 271 -1.74 3.48 -13.53
C LEU A 271 -1.71 3.69 -12.01
N ALA A 272 -2.59 4.52 -11.46
CA ALA A 272 -2.76 4.64 -10.01
C ALA A 272 -3.27 3.34 -9.38
N ILE A 273 -4.17 2.61 -10.08
CA ILE A 273 -4.64 1.27 -9.68
C ILE A 273 -3.49 0.25 -9.74
N VAL A 274 -2.66 0.31 -10.80
CA VAL A 274 -1.48 -0.55 -10.92
C VAL A 274 -0.56 -0.36 -9.71
N ARG A 275 -0.24 0.88 -9.33
CA ARG A 275 0.57 1.18 -8.13
C ARG A 275 -0.11 0.65 -6.86
N TRP A 276 -1.40 0.91 -6.68
CA TRP A 276 -2.15 0.44 -5.53
C TRP A 276 -2.12 -1.10 -5.40
N ILE A 277 -2.31 -1.83 -6.52
CA ILE A 277 -2.27 -3.30 -6.51
C ILE A 277 -0.85 -3.80 -6.18
N ALA A 278 0.19 -3.22 -6.78
CA ALA A 278 1.58 -3.59 -6.50
C ALA A 278 1.92 -3.38 -5.01
N ASP A 279 1.59 -2.21 -4.45
CA ASP A 279 1.81 -1.88 -3.03
C ASP A 279 1.05 -2.83 -2.09
N ALA A 280 -0.21 -3.18 -2.43
CA ALA A 280 -1.02 -4.12 -1.67
C ALA A 280 -0.39 -5.53 -1.60
N HIS A 281 0.37 -5.92 -2.64
CA HIS A 281 1.12 -7.18 -2.71
C HIS A 281 2.56 -7.04 -2.16
N ALA A 282 2.89 -5.96 -1.44
CA ALA A 282 4.23 -5.64 -0.96
C ALA A 282 5.30 -5.59 -2.07
N GLY A 283 4.86 -5.22 -3.27
CA GLY A 283 5.69 -5.01 -4.44
C GLY A 283 5.89 -3.53 -4.75
N SER A 284 6.26 -3.25 -5.99
CA SER A 284 6.41 -1.89 -6.51
C SER A 284 6.15 -1.86 -8.02
N VAL A 285 5.90 -0.66 -8.56
CA VAL A 285 5.83 -0.44 -10.00
C VAL A 285 6.73 0.73 -10.39
N THR A 286 7.43 0.57 -11.49
CA THR A 286 8.30 1.60 -12.06
C THR A 286 8.07 1.74 -13.56
N VAL A 287 8.49 2.87 -14.13
CA VAL A 287 8.50 3.09 -15.55
C VAL A 287 9.85 3.63 -16.00
N ALA A 288 10.34 3.13 -17.11
CA ALA A 288 11.58 3.55 -17.76
C ALA A 288 11.33 3.73 -19.27
N GLN A 289 12.33 4.18 -19.99
CA GLN A 289 12.30 4.18 -21.44
C GLN A 289 12.52 2.75 -21.97
N ALA A 290 11.72 2.32 -22.92
CA ALA A 290 11.94 1.06 -23.63
C ALA A 290 13.09 1.19 -24.64
N GLY A 291 13.72 0.05 -24.98
CA GLY A 291 14.81 0.04 -25.96
C GLY A 291 14.40 0.52 -27.36
N ALA A 292 13.12 0.41 -27.71
CA ALA A 292 12.55 0.89 -28.98
C ALA A 292 12.05 2.35 -28.94
N GLY A 293 12.28 3.07 -27.85
CA GLY A 293 11.91 4.49 -27.70
C GLY A 293 10.62 4.76 -26.92
N GLY A 294 9.76 3.77 -26.71
CA GLY A 294 8.51 3.87 -25.95
C GLY A 294 8.69 3.76 -24.42
N ALA A 295 7.64 3.36 -23.71
CA ALA A 295 7.66 3.15 -22.28
C ALA A 295 7.84 1.67 -21.92
N ARG A 296 8.57 1.43 -20.83
CA ARG A 296 8.73 0.11 -20.18
C ARG A 296 8.22 0.19 -18.75
N PHE A 297 7.09 -0.44 -18.48
CA PHE A 297 6.54 -0.60 -17.14
C PHE A 297 6.97 -1.93 -16.54
N VAL A 298 7.40 -1.90 -15.27
CA VAL A 298 7.81 -3.09 -14.52
C VAL A 298 7.08 -3.10 -13.19
N ALA A 299 6.20 -4.08 -13.00
CA ALA A 299 5.60 -4.38 -11.71
C ALA A 299 6.36 -5.53 -11.05
N SER A 300 7.04 -5.24 -9.95
CA SER A 300 7.89 -6.18 -9.21
C SER A 300 7.18 -6.65 -7.94
N LEU A 301 7.06 -7.95 -7.74
CA LEU A 301 6.35 -8.60 -6.65
C LEU A 301 7.25 -9.61 -5.93
N PRO A 302 7.11 -9.81 -4.61
CA PRO A 302 7.82 -10.85 -3.89
C PRO A 302 7.47 -12.25 -4.44
N ALA A 303 8.49 -13.06 -4.73
CA ALA A 303 8.28 -14.44 -5.13
C ALA A 303 7.69 -15.28 -3.99
N HIS A 304 6.88 -16.28 -4.33
CA HIS A 304 6.39 -17.28 -3.38
C HIS A 304 7.56 -17.99 -2.68
N ALA A 305 7.48 -18.14 -1.36
CA ALA A 305 8.58 -18.65 -0.53
C ALA A 305 8.85 -20.16 -0.69
N GLY A 306 8.03 -20.89 -1.44
CA GLY A 306 8.09 -22.34 -1.62
C GLY A 306 8.63 -22.81 -2.98
N GLY A 307 9.24 -21.91 -3.79
CA GLY A 307 9.73 -22.25 -5.14
C GLY A 307 11.23 -22.05 -5.31
#